data_6b621dc13b4328a55ecddb92e9b7037b
#
_entry.id   6b621dc13b4328a55ecddb92e9b7037b
#
_cell.length_a   1.000
_cell.length_b   1.000
_cell.length_c   1.000
_cell.angle_alpha   90.00
_cell.angle_beta   90.00
_cell.angle_gamma   90.00
#
_symmetry.space_group_name_H-M   'P 1'
#
loop_
_entity.id
_entity.type
_entity.pdbx_description
1 polymer ?
#
loop_
_entity_poly.entity_id
_entity_poly.type
_entity_poly.pdbx_seq_one_letter_code
_entity_poly.pdbx_strand_id
1 'polypeptide(L)'
;TQLGAARLTRYSFSRTLLRRAAREGWRSRLVELDMDAEGRGHAIYRTDIDGREFDFVAFTTTLDESLHTDRVVASAWEVSAALVDGAVDDAYLAELRESVPLQESARLDPRVLVLTRGNRSVRFYDYLVDRLADGLQPEAEKVADAGYILRSTAFYGNGKFGMRSYLGYPEGHPLRVPYRAQFLCAWLFRELGYDQVEHCARARSGASAARFDGEWRRYFGLGNATGLGLVPYAFKHPRVLNAWAGVRELALANVRALPGTPERLTDLRRWIGRAITHFSSLGGGDRPPWLGPASLAERARLVEAHLVEVADRSAPFDALFRWAEAHDVETCELVASLLIELDEGLDDDEVDRLLRVDEEVEVDPLTTVDTLRHLLVERYGW
;
A
#
# COMPACT_ATOMS: atom_id res chain seq x y z
N THR A 1 11.17 -10.64 -21.83
CA THR A 1 10.07 -9.69 -21.52
C THR A 1 10.08 -9.48 -20.03
N GLN A 2 10.32 -8.26 -19.59
CA GLN A 2 10.18 -7.92 -18.19
C GLN A 2 8.69 -7.97 -17.84
N LEU A 3 8.32 -8.85 -16.92
CA LEU A 3 6.96 -8.88 -16.41
C LEU A 3 6.73 -7.63 -15.57
N GLY A 4 5.70 -6.88 -15.90
CA GLY A 4 5.34 -5.65 -15.20
C GLY A 4 4.98 -5.89 -13.72
N ALA A 5 4.80 -4.82 -12.99
CA ALA A 5 4.38 -4.82 -11.60
C ALA A 5 2.84 -4.83 -11.46
N ALA A 6 2.13 -5.47 -12.39
CA ALA A 6 0.67 -5.38 -12.46
C ALA A 6 -0.04 -5.98 -11.22
N ARG A 7 0.60 -6.90 -10.51
CA ARG A 7 0.01 -7.58 -9.35
C ARG A 7 0.93 -7.55 -8.15
N LEU A 8 0.34 -7.42 -6.97
CA LEU A 8 1.05 -7.53 -5.70
C LEU A 8 1.53 -8.98 -5.50
N THR A 9 2.81 -9.14 -5.17
CA THR A 9 3.43 -10.42 -4.80
C THR A 9 4.00 -10.33 -3.39
N ARG A 10 4.51 -11.46 -2.86
CA ARG A 10 5.18 -11.49 -1.56
C ARG A 10 6.36 -10.52 -1.45
N TYR A 11 6.97 -10.13 -2.57
CA TYR A 11 8.07 -9.17 -2.64
C TYR A 11 7.64 -7.73 -2.90
N SER A 12 6.35 -7.43 -2.93
CA SER A 12 5.86 -6.05 -2.98
C SER A 12 6.25 -5.29 -1.71
N PHE A 13 6.61 -4.03 -1.83
CA PHE A 13 7.09 -3.18 -0.73
C PHE A 13 6.19 -3.20 0.50
N SER A 14 4.86 -3.18 0.31
CA SER A 14 3.91 -3.25 1.40
C SER A 14 3.91 -4.61 2.12
N ARG A 15 3.98 -5.71 1.37
CA ARG A 15 4.00 -7.06 1.96
C ARG A 15 5.31 -7.37 2.66
N THR A 16 6.45 -6.93 2.13
CA THR A 16 7.75 -7.06 2.79
C THR A 16 7.77 -6.27 4.09
N LEU A 17 7.22 -5.06 4.11
CA LEU A 17 7.06 -4.26 5.33
C LEU A 17 6.26 -5.02 6.39
N LEU A 18 5.07 -5.54 6.03
CA LEU A 18 4.19 -6.22 6.99
C LEU A 18 4.83 -7.51 7.55
N ARG A 19 5.51 -8.30 6.71
CA ARG A 19 6.23 -9.48 7.19
C ARG A 19 7.37 -9.11 8.13
N ARG A 20 8.13 -8.06 7.80
CA ARG A 20 9.20 -7.55 8.65
C ARG A 20 8.64 -7.07 9.98
N ALA A 21 7.61 -6.26 9.96
CA ALA A 21 6.96 -5.78 11.18
C ALA A 21 6.49 -6.93 12.08
N ALA A 22 5.91 -7.98 11.48
CA ALA A 22 5.49 -9.17 12.23
C ALA A 22 6.67 -9.97 12.78
N ARG A 23 7.74 -10.18 11.99
CA ARG A 23 8.93 -10.95 12.38
C ARG A 23 9.75 -10.24 13.47
N GLU A 24 9.93 -8.93 13.34
CA GLU A 24 10.71 -8.11 14.26
C GLU A 24 9.89 -7.59 15.45
N GLY A 25 8.58 -7.92 15.48
CA GLY A 25 7.71 -7.57 16.59
C GLY A 25 7.48 -6.06 16.73
N TRP A 26 7.38 -5.33 15.61
CA TRP A 26 7.05 -3.92 15.64
C TRP A 26 5.74 -3.70 16.36
N ARG A 27 5.69 -2.71 17.22
CA ARG A 27 4.52 -2.42 18.05
C ARG A 27 4.00 -1.03 17.75
N SER A 28 2.87 -1.00 17.05
CA SER A 28 2.14 0.25 16.85
C SER A 28 1.00 0.35 17.85
N ARG A 29 0.85 1.51 18.49
CA ARG A 29 -0.22 1.79 19.47
C ARG A 29 -0.73 3.20 19.29
N LEU A 30 -2.01 3.39 19.53
CA LEU A 30 -2.61 4.70 19.69
C LEU A 30 -2.12 5.29 21.03
N VAL A 31 -1.47 6.45 20.99
CA VAL A 31 -0.96 7.17 22.15
C VAL A 31 -1.99 8.18 22.62
N GLU A 32 -2.55 8.92 21.67
CA GLU A 32 -3.49 9.99 21.92
C GLU A 32 -4.54 10.05 20.82
N LEU A 33 -5.79 10.28 21.20
CA LEU A 33 -6.91 10.56 20.32
C LEU A 33 -7.73 11.69 20.96
N ASP A 34 -7.38 12.92 20.61
CA ASP A 34 -8.06 14.14 21.05
C ASP A 34 -8.91 14.66 19.88
N MET A 35 -10.15 14.22 19.84
CA MET A 35 -11.12 14.53 18.79
C MET A 35 -12.48 14.86 19.37
N ASP A 36 -13.17 15.80 18.74
CA ASP A 36 -14.59 16.07 19.03
C ASP A 36 -15.53 14.96 18.51
N ALA A 37 -16.83 15.13 18.72
CA ALA A 37 -17.83 14.13 18.34
C ALA A 37 -17.92 13.89 16.81
N GLU A 38 -17.47 14.86 16.01
CA GLU A 38 -17.40 14.79 14.56
C GLU A 38 -16.06 14.26 14.05
N GLY A 39 -15.14 13.92 14.96
CA GLY A 39 -13.82 13.39 14.64
C GLY A 39 -12.84 14.47 14.17
N ARG A 40 -12.99 15.74 14.61
CA ARG A 40 -12.05 16.83 14.38
C ARG A 40 -11.09 16.94 15.56
N GLY A 41 -9.83 17.15 15.26
CA GLY A 41 -8.79 17.24 16.28
C GLY A 41 -7.48 16.62 15.84
N HIS A 42 -6.87 15.80 16.70
CA HIS A 42 -5.65 15.11 16.34
C HIS A 42 -5.56 13.69 16.92
N ALA A 43 -4.67 12.88 16.33
CA ALA A 43 -4.32 11.56 16.83
C ALA A 43 -2.82 11.34 16.73
N ILE A 44 -2.25 10.62 17.69
CA ILE A 44 -0.84 10.21 17.72
C ILE A 44 -0.77 8.70 17.84
N TYR A 45 -0.13 8.07 16.86
CA TYR A 45 0.22 6.65 16.89
C TYR A 45 1.73 6.52 17.02
N ARG A 46 2.18 5.69 17.94
CA ARG A 46 3.60 5.40 18.12
C ARG A 46 3.92 3.99 17.67
N THR A 47 4.96 3.87 16.85
CA THR A 47 5.54 2.59 16.43
C THR A 47 6.94 2.47 17.00
N ASP A 48 7.21 1.41 17.75
CA ASP A 48 8.55 1.03 18.18
C ASP A 48 9.17 0.05 17.17
N ILE A 49 10.37 0.35 16.73
CA ILE A 49 11.18 -0.49 15.85
C ILE A 49 12.58 -0.57 16.45
N ASP A 50 12.92 -1.70 17.05
CA ASP A 50 14.22 -1.95 17.68
C ASP A 50 14.63 -0.89 18.71
N GLY A 51 13.64 -0.43 19.51
CA GLY A 51 13.85 0.59 20.53
C GLY A 51 13.91 2.03 20.00
N ARG A 52 13.67 2.23 18.70
CA ARG A 52 13.50 3.54 18.08
C ARG A 52 12.02 3.83 17.88
N GLU A 53 11.57 4.94 18.39
CA GLU A 53 10.18 5.36 18.30
C GLU A 53 9.94 6.20 17.05
N PHE A 54 8.78 5.99 16.44
CA PHE A 54 8.27 6.78 15.31
C PHE A 54 6.84 7.18 15.62
N ASP A 55 6.55 8.47 15.63
CA ASP A 55 5.21 8.98 15.85
C ASP A 55 4.55 9.37 14.51
N PHE A 56 3.38 8.81 14.27
CA PHE A 56 2.49 9.28 13.22
C PHE A 56 1.48 10.24 13.88
N VAL A 57 1.53 11.49 13.46
CA VAL A 57 0.66 12.55 13.96
C VAL A 57 -0.30 12.99 12.87
N ALA A 58 -1.57 12.91 13.15
CA ALA A 58 -2.63 13.29 12.22
C ALA A 58 -3.47 14.43 12.79
N PHE A 59 -3.76 15.40 11.95
CA PHE A 59 -4.68 16.52 12.23
C PHE A 59 -5.89 16.39 11.32
N THR A 60 -7.06 16.52 11.91
CA THR A 60 -8.33 16.36 11.21
C THR A 60 -9.19 17.62 11.36
N THR A 61 -9.82 18.02 10.29
CA THR A 61 -10.70 19.19 10.22
C THR A 61 -11.94 18.87 9.40
N THR A 62 -12.89 19.78 9.37
CA THR A 62 -14.06 19.67 8.49
C THR A 62 -13.84 20.48 7.22
N LEU A 63 -14.21 19.91 6.09
CA LEU A 63 -14.34 20.66 4.85
C LEU A 63 -15.78 21.13 4.67
N ASP A 64 -15.93 22.22 3.94
CA ASP A 64 -17.23 22.59 3.37
C ASP A 64 -17.74 21.47 2.44
N GLU A 65 -19.03 21.15 2.50
CA GLU A 65 -19.62 20.08 1.68
C GLU A 65 -19.35 20.25 0.18
N SER A 66 -19.29 21.49 -0.30
CA SER A 66 -18.99 21.80 -1.70
C SER A 66 -17.57 21.40 -2.13
N LEU A 67 -16.66 21.22 -1.18
CA LEU A 67 -15.28 20.78 -1.41
C LEU A 67 -15.10 19.27 -1.30
N HIS A 68 -16.10 18.55 -0.79
CA HIS A 68 -16.13 17.10 -0.77
C HIS A 68 -16.30 16.56 -2.20
N THR A 69 -15.36 15.80 -2.67
CA THR A 69 -15.38 15.27 -4.04
C THR A 69 -14.71 13.92 -4.13
N ASP A 70 -15.28 13.04 -4.93
CA ASP A 70 -14.66 11.77 -5.36
C ASP A 70 -13.65 11.97 -6.52
N ARG A 71 -13.32 13.20 -6.88
CA ARG A 71 -12.34 13.47 -7.93
C ARG A 71 -10.97 12.89 -7.55
N VAL A 72 -10.26 12.47 -8.56
CA VAL A 72 -8.91 11.91 -8.43
C VAL A 72 -7.93 12.88 -7.77
N VAL A 73 -8.08 14.17 -8.00
CA VAL A 73 -7.30 15.23 -7.36
C VAL A 73 -8.23 16.11 -6.54
N ALA A 74 -8.09 16.08 -5.23
CA ALA A 74 -8.79 16.99 -4.34
C ALA A 74 -8.06 18.34 -4.25
N SER A 75 -8.81 19.41 -4.04
CA SER A 75 -8.29 20.76 -3.82
C SER A 75 -8.18 21.13 -2.34
N ALA A 76 -8.83 20.36 -1.46
CA ALA A 76 -8.83 20.55 -0.03
C ALA A 76 -8.85 19.19 0.69
N TRP A 77 -8.40 19.17 1.93
CA TRP A 77 -8.19 17.92 2.69
C TRP A 77 -8.71 18.05 4.12
N GLU A 78 -9.41 17.01 4.56
CA GLU A 78 -9.90 16.87 5.94
C GLU A 78 -8.84 16.34 6.88
N VAL A 79 -7.89 15.57 6.36
CA VAL A 79 -6.84 14.93 7.13
C VAL A 79 -5.47 15.32 6.58
N SER A 80 -4.60 15.79 7.44
CA SER A 80 -3.18 16.00 7.16
C SER A 80 -2.35 15.30 8.22
N ALA A 81 -1.34 14.56 7.83
CA ALA A 81 -0.55 13.79 8.77
C ALA A 81 0.93 13.77 8.42
N ALA A 82 1.75 13.51 9.44
CA ALA A 82 3.18 13.36 9.35
C ALA A 82 3.65 12.09 10.06
N LEU A 83 4.63 11.39 9.48
CA LEU A 83 5.44 10.41 10.17
C LEU A 83 6.72 11.07 10.64
N VAL A 84 6.96 11.04 11.95
CA VAL A 84 8.07 11.71 12.64
C VAL A 84 9.05 10.67 13.17
N ASP A 85 10.33 10.93 13.03
CA ASP A 85 11.40 10.16 13.64
C ASP A 85 11.62 10.64 15.09
N GLY A 86 11.16 9.84 16.02
CA GLY A 86 11.17 10.10 17.45
C GLY A 86 9.78 10.40 18.02
N ALA A 87 9.72 10.45 19.35
CA ALA A 87 8.52 10.83 20.09
C ALA A 87 8.22 12.32 19.95
N VAL A 88 6.96 12.65 19.84
CA VAL A 88 6.45 14.03 19.80
C VAL A 88 5.98 14.43 21.19
N ASP A 89 6.51 15.55 21.69
CA ASP A 89 6.04 16.22 22.90
C ASP A 89 5.04 17.33 22.57
N ASP A 90 4.44 17.93 23.60
CA ASP A 90 3.41 18.96 23.46
C ASP A 90 3.89 20.19 22.68
N ALA A 91 5.14 20.60 22.88
CA ALA A 91 5.70 21.75 22.18
C ALA A 91 5.86 21.47 20.70
N TYR A 92 6.38 20.31 20.36
CA TYR A 92 6.54 19.90 18.97
C TYR A 92 5.21 19.59 18.30
N LEU A 93 4.23 19.04 19.04
CA LEU A 93 2.86 18.86 18.55
C LEU A 93 2.24 20.19 18.11
N ALA A 94 2.46 21.26 18.89
CA ALA A 94 1.99 22.59 18.53
C ALA A 94 2.60 23.11 17.23
N GLU A 95 3.91 22.92 17.03
CA GLU A 95 4.60 23.28 15.78
C GLU A 95 4.06 22.46 14.57
N LEU A 96 3.86 21.16 14.77
CA LEU A 96 3.31 20.28 13.72
C LEU A 96 1.87 20.66 13.36
N ARG A 97 1.07 21.09 14.33
CA ARG A 97 -0.32 21.53 14.12
C ARG A 97 -0.41 22.74 13.18
N GLU A 98 0.56 23.63 13.23
CA GLU A 98 0.61 24.80 12.35
C GLU A 98 1.20 24.46 10.97
N SER A 99 2.18 23.55 10.90
CA SER A 99 2.96 23.30 9.68
C SER A 99 2.43 22.13 8.82
N VAL A 100 2.00 21.04 9.44
CA VAL A 100 1.60 19.81 8.71
C VAL A 100 0.38 20.04 7.82
N PRO A 101 -0.69 20.74 8.21
CA PRO A 101 -1.82 21.02 7.32
C PRO A 101 -1.42 21.82 6.07
N LEU A 102 -0.42 22.68 6.16
CA LEU A 102 0.09 23.47 5.04
C LEU A 102 0.94 22.63 4.08
N GLN A 103 1.52 21.51 4.55
CA GLN A 103 2.39 20.60 3.76
C GLN A 103 3.56 21.34 3.06
N GLU A 104 4.07 22.37 3.68
CA GLU A 104 5.24 23.12 3.18
C GLU A 104 6.53 22.42 3.60
N SER A 105 6.91 21.40 2.85
CA SER A 105 8.03 20.50 3.18
C SER A 105 9.38 21.23 3.42
N ALA A 106 9.61 22.36 2.78
CA ALA A 106 10.83 23.13 2.97
C ALA A 106 10.94 23.82 4.34
N ARG A 107 9.86 23.88 5.11
CA ARG A 107 9.77 24.52 6.44
C ARG A 107 9.61 23.54 7.58
N LEU A 108 9.51 22.26 7.29
CA LEU A 108 9.31 21.23 8.30
C LEU A 108 10.65 20.76 8.88
N ASP A 109 10.59 20.42 10.16
CA ASP A 109 11.72 19.80 10.87
C ASP A 109 12.25 18.57 10.10
N PRO A 110 13.57 18.37 10.00
CA PRO A 110 14.16 17.18 9.40
C PRO A 110 13.70 15.85 9.98
N ARG A 111 13.17 15.82 11.21
CA ARG A 111 12.55 14.64 11.82
C ARG A 111 11.28 14.20 11.13
N VAL A 112 10.58 15.08 10.41
CA VAL A 112 9.43 14.68 9.60
C VAL A 112 9.91 13.88 8.39
N LEU A 113 9.59 12.59 8.36
CA LEU A 113 10.03 11.67 7.32
C LEU A 113 9.08 11.66 6.12
N VAL A 114 7.77 11.58 6.40
CA VAL A 114 6.72 11.49 5.40
C VAL A 114 5.56 12.41 5.78
N LEU A 115 5.00 13.05 4.78
CA LEU A 115 3.77 13.82 4.87
C LEU A 115 2.69 13.13 4.04
N THR A 116 1.47 13.15 4.54
CA THR A 116 0.31 12.70 3.79
C THR A 116 -0.90 13.57 4.07
N ARG A 117 -1.84 13.55 3.15
CA ARG A 117 -3.13 14.19 3.29
C ARG A 117 -4.19 13.41 2.54
N GLY A 118 -5.42 13.51 3.00
CA GLY A 118 -6.51 12.77 2.39
C GLY A 118 -7.86 13.22 2.90
N ASN A 119 -8.89 12.54 2.40
CA ASN A 119 -10.28 12.82 2.73
C ASN A 119 -11.00 11.55 3.16
N ARG A 120 -12.06 11.72 3.91
CA ARG A 120 -13.03 10.68 4.21
C ARG A 120 -13.68 10.19 2.92
N SER A 121 -14.08 8.93 2.89
CA SER A 121 -14.88 8.40 1.79
C SER A 121 -16.23 9.10 1.74
N VAL A 122 -16.48 9.88 0.69
CA VAL A 122 -17.75 10.57 0.47
C VAL A 122 -18.92 9.57 0.37
N ARG A 123 -18.63 8.35 -0.09
CA ARG A 123 -19.70 7.36 -0.36
C ARG A 123 -20.22 6.67 0.87
N PHE A 124 -19.35 6.38 1.86
CA PHE A 124 -19.76 5.53 2.95
C PHE A 124 -19.11 5.82 4.32
N TYR A 125 -18.34 6.91 4.49
CA TYR A 125 -17.77 7.23 5.80
C TYR A 125 -18.91 7.41 6.84
N ASP A 126 -19.90 8.24 6.55
CA ASP A 126 -21.03 8.47 7.44
C ASP A 126 -21.89 7.21 7.62
N TYR A 127 -22.09 6.43 6.56
CA TYR A 127 -22.74 5.13 6.65
C TYR A 127 -22.06 4.20 7.65
N LEU A 128 -20.71 4.14 7.63
CA LEU A 128 -19.99 3.32 8.58
C LEU A 128 -20.16 3.81 10.03
N VAL A 129 -20.12 5.13 10.23
CA VAL A 129 -20.37 5.73 11.55
C VAL A 129 -21.77 5.40 12.03
N ASP A 130 -22.80 5.55 11.19
CA ASP A 130 -24.21 5.25 11.52
C ASP A 130 -24.37 3.77 11.89
N ARG A 131 -23.82 2.84 11.08
CA ARG A 131 -23.90 1.41 11.33
C ARG A 131 -23.29 1.04 12.68
N LEU A 132 -22.07 1.52 12.96
CA LEU A 132 -21.44 1.24 14.26
C LEU A 132 -22.16 1.91 15.41
N ALA A 133 -22.72 3.10 15.23
CA ALA A 133 -23.56 3.77 16.26
C ALA A 133 -24.82 2.95 16.58
N ASP A 134 -25.42 2.31 15.59
CA ASP A 134 -26.56 1.39 15.76
C ASP A 134 -26.17 0.02 16.35
N GLY A 135 -24.90 -0.21 16.66
CA GLY A 135 -24.39 -1.47 17.18
C GLY A 135 -24.23 -2.57 16.11
N LEU A 136 -24.21 -2.20 14.83
CA LEU A 136 -24.20 -3.12 13.69
C LEU A 136 -22.88 -3.04 12.91
N GLN A 137 -22.53 -4.14 12.20
CA GLN A 137 -21.41 -4.17 11.27
C GLN A 137 -21.84 -3.65 9.89
N PRO A 138 -20.90 -3.17 9.04
CA PRO A 138 -21.18 -2.79 7.66
C PRO A 138 -21.76 -3.95 6.84
N GLU A 139 -22.56 -3.62 5.84
CA GLU A 139 -23.10 -4.58 4.87
C GLU A 139 -22.15 -4.71 3.68
N ALA A 140 -21.79 -5.96 3.33
CA ALA A 140 -20.81 -6.24 2.28
C ALA A 140 -21.19 -5.63 0.92
N GLU A 141 -22.48 -5.70 0.55
CA GLU A 141 -22.96 -5.17 -0.72
C GLU A 141 -22.80 -3.65 -0.83
N LYS A 142 -22.89 -2.93 0.30
CA LYS A 142 -22.79 -1.46 0.30
C LYS A 142 -21.37 -0.93 0.22
N VAL A 143 -20.39 -1.74 0.64
CA VAL A 143 -18.99 -1.33 0.65
C VAL A 143 -18.15 -2.02 -0.42
N ALA A 144 -18.75 -2.91 -1.24
CA ALA A 144 -18.05 -3.72 -2.22
C ALA A 144 -17.28 -2.89 -3.27
N ASP A 145 -17.81 -1.72 -3.64
CA ASP A 145 -17.23 -0.89 -4.70
C ASP A 145 -16.08 0.03 -4.25
N ALA A 146 -15.87 0.19 -2.93
CA ALA A 146 -14.83 1.07 -2.42
C ALA A 146 -14.32 0.59 -1.04
N GLY A 147 -13.38 -0.33 -1.04
CA GLY A 147 -12.81 -0.92 0.16
C GLY A 147 -11.89 0.00 0.98
N TYR A 148 -12.28 1.26 1.25
CA TYR A 148 -11.48 2.20 2.04
C TYR A 148 -12.36 3.17 2.85
N ILE A 149 -11.89 3.55 4.04
CA ILE A 149 -12.50 4.56 4.91
C ILE A 149 -11.93 5.95 4.60
N LEU A 150 -10.62 6.04 4.54
CA LEU A 150 -9.88 7.24 4.16
C LEU A 150 -9.20 7.04 2.82
N ARG A 151 -9.13 8.11 2.01
CA ARG A 151 -8.45 8.14 0.73
C ARG A 151 -7.31 9.14 0.78
N SER A 152 -6.09 8.65 0.72
CA SER A 152 -4.90 9.50 0.57
C SER A 152 -4.75 10.00 -0.86
N THR A 153 -4.33 11.24 -1.02
CA THR A 153 -3.92 11.78 -2.31
C THR A 153 -2.46 11.48 -2.62
N ALA A 154 -1.59 11.46 -1.61
CA ALA A 154 -0.16 11.26 -1.78
C ALA A 154 0.56 10.97 -0.45
N PHE A 155 1.74 10.35 -0.55
CA PHE A 155 2.71 10.21 0.54
C PHE A 155 4.00 10.92 0.11
N TYR A 156 4.21 12.12 0.64
CA TYR A 156 5.34 12.96 0.29
C TYR A 156 6.51 12.69 1.23
N GLY A 157 7.74 12.70 0.72
CA GLY A 157 8.90 12.87 1.59
C GLY A 157 9.04 14.32 2.04
N ASN A 158 9.62 14.55 3.21
CA ASN A 158 10.01 15.90 3.66
C ASN A 158 11.30 16.31 2.93
N GLY A 159 11.19 17.07 1.88
CA GLY A 159 12.32 17.54 1.08
C GLY A 159 11.86 18.37 -0.11
N LYS A 160 12.79 18.80 -0.93
CA LYS A 160 12.51 19.59 -2.13
C LYS A 160 11.47 18.86 -3.00
N PHE A 161 10.36 19.52 -3.28
CA PHE A 161 9.18 18.94 -3.97
C PHE A 161 8.55 17.72 -3.28
N GLY A 162 8.71 17.58 -1.95
CA GLY A 162 8.18 16.43 -1.25
C GLY A 162 8.85 15.10 -1.62
N MET A 163 10.11 15.14 -2.05
CA MET A 163 10.85 13.97 -2.54
C MET A 163 12.08 13.67 -1.67
N ARG A 164 11.92 13.59 -0.34
CA ARG A 164 13.02 13.11 0.48
C ARG A 164 13.36 11.66 0.12
N SER A 165 14.61 11.46 -0.26
CA SER A 165 15.14 10.13 -0.53
C SER A 165 15.30 9.33 0.76
N TYR A 166 15.06 8.01 0.69
CA TYR A 166 15.42 7.08 1.76
C TYR A 166 16.94 7.03 1.99
N LEU A 167 17.76 7.39 1.00
CA LEU A 167 19.22 7.50 1.12
C LEU A 167 19.64 8.63 2.06
N GLY A 168 18.81 9.64 2.26
CA GLY A 168 19.02 10.72 3.22
C GLY A 168 18.83 10.30 4.69
N TYR A 169 18.38 9.08 4.97
CA TYR A 169 18.33 8.56 6.34
C TYR A 169 19.72 8.05 6.76
N PRO A 170 20.10 8.13 8.04
CA PRO A 170 21.36 7.59 8.53
C PRO A 170 21.54 6.11 8.19
N GLU A 171 22.78 5.67 8.08
CA GLU A 171 23.09 4.25 7.94
C GLU A 171 22.56 3.47 9.15
N GLY A 172 21.99 2.30 8.93
CA GLY A 172 21.33 1.51 9.98
C GLY A 172 19.93 1.98 10.36
N HIS A 173 19.42 3.07 9.78
CA HIS A 173 18.07 3.52 10.06
C HIS A 173 17.03 2.49 9.55
N PRO A 174 16.06 2.02 10.38
CA PRO A 174 15.15 0.92 10.03
C PRO A 174 14.25 1.23 8.83
N LEU A 175 14.00 2.51 8.56
CA LEU A 175 13.20 2.95 7.41
C LEU A 175 14.06 3.34 6.19
N ARG A 176 15.39 3.12 6.21
CA ARG A 176 16.28 3.35 5.08
C ARG A 176 16.17 2.24 4.03
N VAL A 177 14.96 2.00 3.57
CA VAL A 177 14.64 1.07 2.47
C VAL A 177 13.60 1.77 1.60
N PRO A 178 13.63 1.57 0.28
CA PRO A 178 12.67 2.19 -0.63
C PRO A 178 11.22 2.01 -0.16
N TYR A 179 10.46 3.09 -0.17
CA TYR A 179 9.03 3.15 0.18
C TYR A 179 8.65 2.70 1.61
N ARG A 180 9.59 2.26 2.45
CA ARG A 180 9.27 1.70 3.78
C ARG A 180 8.60 2.73 4.69
N ALA A 181 9.12 3.95 4.75
CA ALA A 181 8.50 5.02 5.55
C ALA A 181 7.12 5.40 5.01
N GLN A 182 6.95 5.47 3.68
CA GLN A 182 5.69 5.78 3.05
C GLN A 182 4.63 4.71 3.34
N PHE A 183 5.00 3.43 3.27
CA PHE A 183 4.06 2.34 3.58
C PHE A 183 3.74 2.22 5.06
N LEU A 184 4.68 2.53 5.97
CA LEU A 184 4.39 2.63 7.39
C LEU A 184 3.39 3.77 7.66
N CYS A 185 3.63 4.94 7.07
CA CYS A 185 2.71 6.07 7.14
C CYS A 185 1.33 5.70 6.59
N ALA A 186 1.26 4.99 5.46
CA ALA A 186 0.02 4.52 4.85
C ALA A 186 -0.74 3.54 5.77
N TRP A 187 -0.04 2.63 6.42
CA TRP A 187 -0.62 1.72 7.37
C TRP A 187 -1.26 2.47 8.55
N LEU A 188 -0.55 3.41 9.16
CA LEU A 188 -1.05 4.19 10.29
C LEU A 188 -2.19 5.14 9.88
N PHE A 189 -2.14 5.68 8.68
CA PHE A 189 -3.24 6.48 8.13
C PHE A 189 -4.52 5.63 7.93
N ARG A 190 -4.37 4.36 7.57
CA ARG A 190 -5.47 3.41 7.52
C ARG A 190 -6.04 3.12 8.90
N GLU A 191 -5.20 2.89 9.91
CA GLU A 191 -5.63 2.66 11.30
C GLU A 191 -6.40 3.88 11.86
N LEU A 192 -5.95 5.09 11.55
CA LEU A 192 -6.68 6.32 11.87
C LEU A 192 -8.12 6.28 11.35
N GLY A 193 -8.34 5.79 10.14
CA GLY A 193 -9.68 5.68 9.57
C GLY A 193 -10.62 4.83 10.42
N TYR A 194 -10.15 3.68 10.94
CA TYR A 194 -10.94 2.85 11.83
C TYR A 194 -11.23 3.54 13.16
N ASP A 195 -10.18 4.08 13.80
CA ASP A 195 -10.33 4.66 15.13
C ASP A 195 -11.20 5.93 15.08
N GLN A 196 -11.13 6.70 14.01
CA GLN A 196 -11.97 7.88 13.82
C GLN A 196 -13.46 7.51 13.65
N VAL A 197 -13.77 6.49 12.82
CA VAL A 197 -15.17 6.02 12.67
C VAL A 197 -15.70 5.45 13.99
N GLU A 198 -14.92 4.61 14.68
CA GLU A 198 -15.32 4.05 15.98
C GLU A 198 -15.48 5.14 17.04
N HIS A 199 -14.64 6.19 17.01
CA HIS A 199 -14.76 7.34 17.91
C HIS A 199 -16.06 8.10 17.66
N CYS A 200 -16.35 8.47 16.41
CA CYS A 200 -17.57 9.18 16.05
C CYS A 200 -18.83 8.36 16.38
N ALA A 201 -18.84 7.06 16.12
CA ALA A 201 -19.94 6.17 16.48
C ALA A 201 -20.18 6.15 18.00
N ARG A 202 -19.10 6.04 18.78
CA ARG A 202 -19.16 6.03 20.26
C ARG A 202 -19.62 7.40 20.79
N ALA A 203 -19.20 8.50 20.20
CA ALA A 203 -19.66 9.84 20.57
C ALA A 203 -21.18 9.98 20.39
N ARG A 204 -21.78 9.34 19.37
CA ARG A 204 -23.23 9.37 19.11
C ARG A 204 -24.03 8.45 20.04
N SER A 205 -23.54 7.24 20.32
CA SER A 205 -24.35 6.18 20.98
C SER A 205 -23.70 5.59 22.24
N GLY A 206 -22.58 6.14 22.68
CA GLY A 206 -21.92 5.69 23.91
C GLY A 206 -21.50 4.21 23.86
N ALA A 207 -21.83 3.48 24.91
CA ALA A 207 -21.44 2.07 25.06
C ALA A 207 -22.19 1.10 24.13
N SER A 208 -23.27 1.52 23.49
CA SER A 208 -24.02 0.70 22.52
C SER A 208 -23.38 0.67 21.14
N ALA A 209 -22.45 1.59 20.83
CA ALA A 209 -21.73 1.59 19.58
C ALA A 209 -20.86 0.34 19.42
N ALA A 210 -20.94 -0.31 18.25
CA ALA A 210 -20.08 -1.42 17.90
C ALA A 210 -18.65 -0.92 17.56
N ARG A 211 -17.70 -1.85 17.54
CA ARG A 211 -16.40 -1.70 16.91
C ARG A 211 -16.34 -2.56 15.66
N PHE A 212 -15.50 -2.21 14.73
CA PHE A 212 -15.23 -3.08 13.60
C PHE A 212 -14.73 -4.43 14.08
N ASP A 213 -15.31 -5.51 13.57
CA ASP A 213 -14.77 -6.84 13.80
C ASP A 213 -13.48 -7.09 12.99
N GLY A 214 -12.81 -8.22 13.27
CA GLY A 214 -11.53 -8.53 12.64
C GLY A 214 -11.61 -8.77 11.14
N GLU A 215 -12.79 -9.08 10.58
CA GLU A 215 -12.97 -9.25 9.13
C GLU A 215 -13.00 -7.90 8.44
N TRP A 216 -13.76 -6.94 8.95
CA TRP A 216 -13.78 -5.58 8.42
C TRP A 216 -12.44 -4.86 8.57
N ARG A 217 -11.74 -5.05 9.70
CA ARG A 217 -10.37 -4.52 9.86
C ARG A 217 -9.36 -5.13 8.88
N ARG A 218 -9.63 -6.28 8.29
CA ARG A 218 -8.84 -6.85 7.19
C ARG A 218 -9.32 -6.42 5.81
N TYR A 219 -10.60 -6.12 5.66
CA TYR A 219 -11.21 -5.76 4.39
C TYR A 219 -10.84 -4.36 3.93
N PHE A 220 -11.03 -3.35 4.79
CA PHE A 220 -10.74 -1.98 4.41
C PHE A 220 -9.24 -1.74 4.26
N GLY A 221 -8.86 -1.27 3.09
CA GLY A 221 -7.53 -0.75 2.79
C GLY A 221 -7.46 0.75 2.97
N LEU A 222 -6.45 1.34 2.36
CA LEU A 222 -6.33 2.78 2.18
C LEU A 222 -6.65 3.11 0.73
N GLY A 223 -7.60 4.01 0.51
CA GLY A 223 -7.86 4.55 -0.81
C GLY A 223 -6.68 5.41 -1.26
N ASN A 224 -6.21 5.17 -2.48
CA ASN A 224 -5.20 6.01 -3.11
C ASN A 224 -5.76 6.52 -4.43
N ALA A 225 -6.01 7.82 -4.49
CA ALA A 225 -6.62 8.41 -5.66
C ALA A 225 -5.73 8.35 -6.90
N THR A 226 -4.42 8.47 -6.74
CA THR A 226 -3.54 8.73 -7.89
C THR A 226 -2.18 8.08 -7.84
N GLY A 227 -1.73 7.60 -6.69
CA GLY A 227 -0.31 7.25 -6.50
C GLY A 227 0.66 8.42 -6.74
N LEU A 228 0.14 9.64 -6.97
CA LEU A 228 0.93 10.80 -7.39
C LEU A 228 2.09 11.11 -6.45
N GLY A 229 1.93 10.87 -5.15
CA GLY A 229 3.03 11.07 -4.21
C GLY A 229 4.15 10.05 -4.33
N LEU A 230 3.87 8.86 -4.85
CA LEU A 230 4.88 7.83 -5.10
C LEU A 230 5.54 7.99 -6.49
N VAL A 231 4.85 8.58 -7.44
CA VAL A 231 5.35 8.79 -8.80
C VAL A 231 6.61 9.67 -8.83
N PRO A 232 6.65 10.86 -8.20
CA PRO A 232 7.89 11.64 -8.12
C PRO A 232 9.03 10.89 -7.44
N TYR A 233 8.73 10.10 -6.40
CA TYR A 233 9.71 9.26 -5.74
C TYR A 233 10.26 8.16 -6.67
N ALA A 234 9.38 7.53 -7.47
CA ALA A 234 9.79 6.54 -8.46
C ALA A 234 10.70 7.15 -9.55
N PHE A 235 10.38 8.36 -10.03
CA PHE A 235 11.21 9.07 -11.00
C PHE A 235 12.57 9.47 -10.43
N LYS A 236 12.63 9.79 -9.15
CA LYS A 236 13.88 10.08 -8.46
C LYS A 236 14.77 8.84 -8.30
N HIS A 237 14.15 7.67 -8.17
CA HIS A 237 14.82 6.38 -7.96
C HIS A 237 14.42 5.34 -9.02
N PRO A 238 14.68 5.56 -10.32
CA PRO A 238 14.23 4.67 -11.39
C PRO A 238 14.84 3.27 -11.28
N ARG A 239 16.06 3.14 -10.76
CA ARG A 239 16.70 1.84 -10.53
C ARG A 239 16.00 0.99 -9.47
N VAL A 240 15.28 1.61 -8.51
CA VAL A 240 14.52 0.86 -7.50
C VAL A 240 13.43 0.01 -8.13
N LEU A 241 12.71 0.55 -9.14
CA LEU A 241 11.72 -0.24 -9.87
C LEU A 241 12.35 -1.34 -10.71
N ASN A 242 13.47 -1.06 -11.35
CA ASN A 242 14.23 -2.09 -12.09
C ASN A 242 14.76 -3.18 -11.14
N ALA A 243 15.30 -2.81 -9.99
CA ALA A 243 15.74 -3.75 -8.98
C ALA A 243 14.58 -4.61 -8.45
N TRP A 244 13.42 -4.00 -8.20
CA TRP A 244 12.23 -4.74 -7.79
C TRP A 244 11.73 -5.71 -8.87
N ALA A 245 11.72 -5.30 -10.14
CA ALA A 245 11.45 -6.20 -11.25
C ALA A 245 12.47 -7.36 -11.28
N GLY A 246 13.76 -7.07 -11.08
CA GLY A 246 14.81 -8.06 -10.98
C GLY A 246 14.62 -9.06 -9.84
N VAL A 247 14.20 -8.63 -8.66
CA VAL A 247 13.83 -9.51 -7.54
C VAL A 247 12.69 -10.46 -7.93
N ARG A 248 11.65 -9.95 -8.60
CA ARG A 248 10.55 -10.79 -9.09
C ARG A 248 11.01 -11.81 -10.12
N GLU A 249 11.83 -11.39 -11.08
CA GLU A 249 12.40 -12.30 -12.11
C GLU A 249 13.28 -13.38 -11.47
N LEU A 250 14.09 -13.03 -10.48
CA LEU A 250 14.91 -14.00 -9.74
C LEU A 250 14.05 -15.00 -8.98
N ALA A 251 13.06 -14.53 -8.24
CA ALA A 251 12.11 -15.39 -7.53
C ALA A 251 11.36 -16.33 -8.49
N LEU A 252 10.91 -15.81 -9.63
CA LEU A 252 10.26 -16.60 -10.66
C LEU A 252 11.19 -17.68 -11.24
N ALA A 253 12.44 -17.33 -11.53
CA ALA A 253 13.44 -18.28 -12.01
C ALA A 253 13.71 -19.39 -10.98
N ASN A 254 13.83 -19.04 -9.69
CA ASN A 254 13.97 -20.00 -8.61
C ASN A 254 12.80 -21.00 -8.60
N VAL A 255 11.57 -20.50 -8.63
CA VAL A 255 10.39 -21.38 -8.57
C VAL A 255 10.24 -22.25 -9.80
N ARG A 256 10.55 -21.75 -10.98
CA ARG A 256 10.50 -22.55 -12.22
C ARG A 256 11.45 -23.74 -12.18
N ALA A 257 12.55 -23.64 -11.44
CA ALA A 257 13.51 -24.72 -11.24
C ALA A 257 13.11 -25.71 -10.13
N LEU A 258 12.06 -25.43 -9.33
CA LEU A 258 11.64 -26.29 -8.23
C LEU A 258 10.94 -27.57 -8.74
N PRO A 259 11.14 -28.71 -8.04
CA PRO A 259 10.35 -29.91 -8.29
C PRO A 259 8.90 -29.73 -7.81
N GLY A 260 7.97 -30.34 -8.52
CA GLY A 260 6.55 -30.36 -8.18
C GLY A 260 6.23 -31.32 -7.04
N THR A 261 6.62 -30.95 -5.79
CA THR A 261 6.22 -31.76 -4.65
C THR A 261 4.73 -31.68 -4.38
N PRO A 262 4.09 -32.73 -3.77
CA PRO A 262 2.66 -32.70 -3.44
C PRO A 262 2.25 -31.46 -2.62
N GLU A 263 3.11 -31.02 -1.70
CA GLU A 263 2.87 -29.84 -0.85
C GLU A 263 2.81 -28.57 -1.69
N ARG A 264 3.81 -28.33 -2.55
CA ARG A 264 3.87 -27.14 -3.41
C ARG A 264 2.72 -27.10 -4.41
N LEU A 265 2.38 -28.23 -5.01
CA LEU A 265 1.24 -28.33 -5.92
C LEU A 265 -0.09 -28.07 -5.20
N THR A 266 -0.23 -28.54 -3.95
CA THR A 266 -1.40 -28.29 -3.11
C THR A 266 -1.49 -26.80 -2.75
N ASP A 267 -0.38 -26.18 -2.37
CA ASP A 267 -0.34 -24.74 -2.07
C ASP A 267 -0.71 -23.91 -3.30
N LEU A 268 -0.15 -24.23 -4.46
CA LEU A 268 -0.48 -23.51 -5.69
C LEU A 268 -1.97 -23.66 -6.06
N ARG A 269 -2.54 -24.87 -5.98
CA ARG A 269 -3.98 -25.10 -6.17
C ARG A 269 -4.83 -24.30 -5.21
N ARG A 270 -4.45 -24.24 -3.94
CA ARG A 270 -5.14 -23.45 -2.92
C ARG A 270 -5.15 -21.97 -3.27
N TRP A 271 -4.05 -21.42 -3.76
CA TRP A 271 -3.98 -19.99 -4.15
C TRP A 271 -4.75 -19.71 -5.42
N ILE A 272 -4.71 -20.59 -6.40
CA ILE A 272 -5.56 -20.49 -7.61
C ILE A 272 -7.04 -20.51 -7.21
N GLY A 273 -7.47 -21.42 -6.37
CA GLY A 273 -8.84 -21.48 -5.88
C GLY A 273 -9.28 -20.22 -5.13
N ARG A 274 -8.39 -19.65 -4.30
CA ARG A 274 -8.64 -18.34 -3.65
C ARG A 274 -8.76 -17.20 -4.66
N ALA A 275 -7.92 -17.19 -5.70
CA ALA A 275 -7.99 -16.19 -6.76
C ALA A 275 -9.31 -16.29 -7.53
N ILE A 276 -9.75 -17.50 -7.88
CA ILE A 276 -11.05 -17.75 -8.54
C ILE A 276 -12.19 -17.22 -7.67
N THR A 277 -12.21 -17.59 -6.39
CA THR A 277 -13.25 -17.14 -5.44
C THR A 277 -13.26 -15.62 -5.33
N HIS A 278 -12.09 -15.01 -5.12
CA HIS A 278 -11.96 -13.55 -4.99
C HIS A 278 -12.45 -12.83 -6.25
N PHE A 279 -11.94 -13.18 -7.42
CA PHE A 279 -12.33 -12.52 -8.65
C PHE A 279 -13.79 -12.77 -9.04
N SER A 280 -14.35 -13.93 -8.69
CA SER A 280 -15.76 -14.22 -8.93
C SER A 280 -16.70 -13.45 -8.00
N SER A 281 -16.22 -13.00 -6.84
CA SER A 281 -17.01 -12.22 -5.88
C SER A 281 -16.99 -10.70 -6.14
N LEU A 282 -16.11 -10.22 -7.02
CA LEU A 282 -15.99 -8.81 -7.33
C LEU A 282 -16.97 -8.39 -8.42
N GLY A 283 -17.61 -7.23 -8.25
CA GLY A 283 -18.41 -6.57 -9.29
C GLY A 283 -17.56 -6.09 -10.48
N GLY A 284 -18.20 -5.82 -11.62
CA GLY A 284 -17.51 -5.46 -12.86
C GLY A 284 -16.70 -4.15 -12.80
N GLY A 285 -17.16 -3.15 -12.03
CA GLY A 285 -16.52 -1.83 -11.92
C GLY A 285 -16.24 -1.17 -13.29
N ASP A 286 -15.57 -0.02 -13.29
CA ASP A 286 -15.15 0.74 -14.48
C ASP A 286 -13.85 0.21 -15.13
N ARG A 287 -13.53 -1.06 -14.97
CA ARG A 287 -12.33 -1.67 -15.55
C ARG A 287 -12.57 -2.14 -16.98
N PRO A 288 -11.56 -2.05 -17.86
CA PRO A 288 -11.65 -2.65 -19.18
C PRO A 288 -12.02 -4.14 -19.09
N PRO A 289 -12.85 -4.68 -19.98
CA PRO A 289 -13.35 -6.07 -19.91
C PRO A 289 -12.24 -7.12 -19.75
N TRP A 290 -11.09 -6.92 -20.40
CA TRP A 290 -9.94 -7.86 -20.32
C TRP A 290 -9.18 -7.81 -18.99
N LEU A 291 -9.32 -6.74 -18.19
CA LEU A 291 -8.80 -6.60 -16.83
C LEU A 291 -9.90 -6.73 -15.78
N GLY A 292 -11.14 -6.98 -16.20
CA GLY A 292 -12.29 -7.12 -15.31
C GLY A 292 -12.18 -8.39 -14.46
N PRO A 293 -12.82 -8.39 -13.27
CA PRO A 293 -12.80 -9.56 -12.37
C PRO A 293 -13.28 -10.85 -13.03
N ALA A 294 -14.30 -10.79 -13.86
CA ALA A 294 -14.83 -11.97 -14.59
C ALA A 294 -13.76 -12.61 -15.49
N SER A 295 -13.03 -11.79 -16.27
CA SER A 295 -11.94 -12.27 -17.13
C SER A 295 -10.78 -12.85 -16.32
N LEU A 296 -10.46 -12.27 -15.16
CA LEU A 296 -9.42 -12.78 -14.26
C LEU A 296 -9.83 -14.11 -13.61
N ALA A 297 -11.10 -14.26 -13.24
CA ALA A 297 -11.64 -15.53 -12.73
C ALA A 297 -11.59 -16.64 -13.78
N GLU A 298 -11.92 -16.32 -15.04
CA GLU A 298 -11.85 -17.27 -16.15
C GLU A 298 -10.40 -17.71 -16.41
N ARG A 299 -9.45 -16.77 -16.50
CA ARG A 299 -8.01 -17.09 -16.62
C ARG A 299 -7.51 -17.96 -15.47
N ALA A 300 -7.91 -17.68 -14.24
CA ALA A 300 -7.53 -18.50 -13.10
C ALA A 300 -8.04 -19.93 -13.21
N ARG A 301 -9.24 -20.16 -13.74
CA ARG A 301 -9.77 -21.51 -14.04
C ARG A 301 -8.98 -22.21 -15.14
N LEU A 302 -8.58 -21.49 -16.19
CA LEU A 302 -7.71 -22.06 -17.24
C LEU A 302 -6.36 -22.47 -16.67
N VAL A 303 -5.78 -21.65 -15.79
CA VAL A 303 -4.53 -21.99 -15.08
C VAL A 303 -4.70 -23.23 -14.21
N GLU A 304 -5.82 -23.34 -13.49
CA GLU A 304 -6.14 -24.53 -12.67
C GLU A 304 -6.21 -25.80 -13.52
N ALA A 305 -6.95 -25.73 -14.63
CA ALA A 305 -7.07 -26.87 -15.55
C ALA A 305 -5.72 -27.30 -16.12
N HIS A 306 -4.90 -26.33 -16.58
CA HIS A 306 -3.60 -26.65 -17.15
C HIS A 306 -2.58 -27.15 -16.10
N LEU A 307 -2.68 -26.68 -14.84
CA LEU A 307 -1.85 -27.21 -13.75
C LEU A 307 -2.06 -28.73 -13.56
N VAL A 308 -3.29 -29.22 -13.75
CA VAL A 308 -3.56 -30.69 -13.69
C VAL A 308 -2.80 -31.43 -14.79
N GLU A 309 -2.73 -30.87 -16.00
CA GLU A 309 -2.06 -31.50 -17.15
C GLU A 309 -0.54 -31.55 -17.02
N VAL A 310 0.06 -30.61 -16.27
CA VAL A 310 1.51 -30.51 -16.14
C VAL A 310 2.04 -30.99 -14.77
N ALA A 311 1.16 -31.32 -13.84
CA ALA A 311 1.53 -31.64 -12.45
C ALA A 311 2.56 -32.79 -12.31
N ASP A 312 2.47 -33.80 -13.19
CA ASP A 312 3.34 -34.99 -13.17
C ASP A 312 4.63 -34.80 -13.99
N ARG A 313 4.86 -33.62 -14.57
CA ARG A 313 6.10 -33.31 -15.29
C ARG A 313 7.28 -33.13 -14.31
N SER A 314 8.50 -33.35 -14.79
CA SER A 314 9.72 -33.14 -14.00
C SER A 314 9.90 -31.69 -13.55
N ALA A 315 9.40 -30.73 -14.32
CA ALA A 315 9.43 -29.30 -14.04
C ALA A 315 8.05 -28.67 -14.27
N PRO A 316 7.06 -28.93 -13.38
CA PRO A 316 5.68 -28.54 -13.62
C PRO A 316 5.48 -27.02 -13.62
N PHE A 317 6.23 -26.29 -12.78
CA PHE A 317 6.12 -24.85 -12.69
C PHE A 317 6.68 -24.13 -13.93
N ASP A 318 7.80 -24.64 -14.50
CA ASP A 318 8.33 -24.14 -15.77
C ASP A 318 7.36 -24.46 -16.94
N ALA A 319 6.79 -25.65 -16.93
CA ALA A 319 5.81 -26.03 -17.96
C ALA A 319 4.55 -25.15 -17.91
N LEU A 320 4.04 -24.87 -16.70
CA LEU A 320 2.90 -23.97 -16.49
C LEU A 320 3.21 -22.54 -16.94
N PHE A 321 4.40 -22.04 -16.59
CA PHE A 321 4.81 -20.69 -16.98
C PHE A 321 4.94 -20.56 -18.51
N ARG A 322 5.61 -21.51 -19.18
CA ARG A 322 5.77 -21.48 -20.65
C ARG A 322 4.45 -21.56 -21.38
N TRP A 323 3.51 -22.35 -20.86
CA TRP A 323 2.15 -22.36 -21.42
C TRP A 323 1.49 -20.97 -21.29
N ALA A 324 1.57 -20.35 -20.11
CA ALA A 324 0.99 -19.03 -19.88
C ALA A 324 1.64 -17.95 -20.75
N GLU A 325 2.97 -18.00 -20.94
CA GLU A 325 3.73 -17.10 -21.81
C GLU A 325 3.28 -17.22 -23.29
N ALA A 326 2.94 -18.41 -23.73
CA ALA A 326 2.42 -18.66 -25.07
C ALA A 326 0.92 -18.32 -25.22
N HIS A 327 0.20 -18.13 -24.11
CA HIS A 327 -1.24 -17.90 -24.12
C HIS A 327 -1.59 -16.41 -24.30
N ASP A 328 -1.36 -15.60 -23.28
CA ASP A 328 -1.50 -14.14 -23.32
C ASP A 328 -0.74 -13.48 -22.13
N VAL A 329 -0.51 -12.16 -22.24
CA VAL A 329 0.28 -11.39 -21.25
C VAL A 329 -0.37 -11.42 -19.87
N GLU A 330 -1.69 -11.27 -19.77
CA GLU A 330 -2.42 -11.24 -18.50
C GLU A 330 -2.41 -12.59 -17.81
N THR A 331 -2.53 -13.70 -18.57
CA THR A 331 -2.38 -15.07 -18.04
C THR A 331 -0.94 -15.30 -17.57
N CYS A 332 0.04 -14.82 -18.32
CA CYS A 332 1.45 -14.89 -17.93
C CYS A 332 1.73 -14.15 -16.62
N GLU A 333 1.23 -12.91 -16.48
CA GLU A 333 1.35 -12.13 -15.24
C GLU A 333 0.63 -12.80 -14.04
N LEU A 334 -0.53 -13.39 -14.28
CA LEU A 334 -1.25 -14.13 -13.24
C LEU A 334 -0.45 -15.35 -12.76
N VAL A 335 0.05 -16.16 -13.69
CA VAL A 335 0.85 -17.35 -13.38
C VAL A 335 2.16 -16.95 -12.70
N ALA A 336 2.88 -15.95 -13.22
CA ALA A 336 4.12 -15.46 -12.59
C ALA A 336 3.87 -15.01 -11.15
N SER A 337 2.80 -14.25 -10.90
CA SER A 337 2.46 -13.78 -9.56
C SER A 337 2.12 -14.91 -8.60
N LEU A 338 1.42 -15.93 -9.07
CA LEU A 338 1.10 -17.12 -8.28
C LEU A 338 2.35 -17.96 -7.97
N LEU A 339 3.22 -18.16 -8.96
CA LEU A 339 4.45 -18.93 -8.79
C LEU A 339 5.40 -18.25 -7.81
N ILE A 340 5.59 -16.94 -7.90
CA ILE A 340 6.46 -16.17 -6.99
C ILE A 340 6.07 -16.38 -5.52
N GLU A 341 4.80 -16.63 -5.20
CA GLU A 341 4.39 -16.92 -3.83
C GLU A 341 5.00 -18.23 -3.27
N LEU A 342 5.46 -19.15 -4.15
CA LEU A 342 6.17 -20.40 -3.77
C LEU A 342 7.67 -20.19 -3.49
N ASP A 343 8.24 -19.04 -3.81
CA ASP A 343 9.67 -18.83 -3.64
C ASP A 343 10.03 -18.77 -2.15
N GLU A 344 10.98 -19.60 -1.78
CA GLU A 344 11.63 -19.67 -0.46
C GLU A 344 13.12 -19.29 -0.53
N GLY A 345 13.61 -18.98 -1.75
CA GLY A 345 15.03 -18.73 -2.01
C GLY A 345 15.49 -17.33 -1.59
N LEU A 346 14.60 -16.36 -1.46
CA LEU A 346 14.92 -14.99 -1.08
C LEU A 346 14.29 -14.66 0.29
N ASP A 347 15.12 -14.32 1.25
CA ASP A 347 14.64 -13.74 2.51
C ASP A 347 14.43 -12.22 2.41
N ASP A 348 13.77 -11.64 3.42
CA ASP A 348 13.44 -10.21 3.40
C ASP A 348 14.67 -9.30 3.50
N ASP A 349 15.78 -9.76 4.11
CA ASP A 349 17.03 -8.99 4.21
C ASP A 349 17.78 -8.98 2.88
N GLU A 350 17.76 -10.09 2.17
CA GLU A 350 18.30 -10.16 0.82
C GLU A 350 17.51 -9.31 -0.16
N VAL A 351 16.18 -9.36 -0.09
CA VAL A 351 15.31 -8.48 -0.88
C VAL A 351 15.59 -7.01 -0.60
N ASP A 352 15.67 -6.61 0.67
CA ASP A 352 16.00 -5.24 1.04
C ASP A 352 17.37 -4.81 0.50
N ARG A 353 18.35 -5.70 0.54
CA ARG A 353 19.70 -5.45 0.00
C ARG A 353 19.68 -5.26 -1.52
N LEU A 354 18.93 -6.10 -2.23
CA LEU A 354 18.79 -6.00 -3.70
C LEU A 354 18.03 -4.74 -4.13
N LEU A 355 17.07 -4.27 -3.31
CA LEU A 355 16.30 -3.06 -3.58
C LEU A 355 17.04 -1.77 -3.23
N ARG A 356 18.13 -1.83 -2.44
CA ARG A 356 18.96 -0.66 -2.13
C ARG A 356 19.85 -0.33 -3.32
N VAL A 357 19.50 0.72 -4.03
CA VAL A 357 20.30 1.24 -5.14
C VAL A 357 20.69 2.68 -4.85
N ASP A 358 22.00 2.93 -4.85
CA ASP A 358 22.61 4.20 -4.46
C ASP A 358 22.66 5.19 -5.63
N GLU A 359 21.55 5.35 -6.33
CA GLU A 359 21.44 6.32 -7.43
C GLU A 359 20.13 7.08 -7.36
N GLU A 360 20.24 8.38 -7.36
CA GLU A 360 19.13 9.31 -7.46
C GLU A 360 19.22 10.11 -8.76
N VAL A 361 18.07 10.31 -9.38
CA VAL A 361 17.92 11.29 -10.46
C VAL A 361 17.60 12.64 -9.86
N GLU A 362 18.37 13.65 -10.25
CA GLU A 362 18.08 15.01 -9.84
C GLU A 362 16.86 15.53 -10.63
N VAL A 363 15.77 15.79 -9.91
CA VAL A 363 14.54 16.35 -10.46
C VAL A 363 14.31 17.71 -9.79
N ASP A 364 14.12 18.72 -10.59
CA ASP A 364 13.86 20.10 -10.13
C ASP A 364 12.58 20.66 -10.80
N PRO A 365 12.10 21.87 -10.39
CA PRO A 365 10.87 22.46 -10.94
C PRO A 365 10.91 22.75 -12.44
N LEU A 366 12.11 22.84 -13.01
CA LEU A 366 12.32 23.15 -14.43
C LEU A 366 12.48 21.87 -15.25
N THR A 367 12.55 20.70 -14.60
CA THR A 367 12.64 19.41 -15.29
C THR A 367 11.38 19.17 -16.09
N THR A 368 11.48 19.13 -17.40
CA THR A 368 10.34 18.91 -18.29
C THR A 368 9.96 17.43 -18.36
N VAL A 369 8.71 17.16 -18.74
CA VAL A 369 8.22 15.79 -18.97
C VAL A 369 9.06 15.09 -20.05
N ASP A 370 9.46 15.81 -21.12
CA ASP A 370 10.28 15.25 -22.18
C ASP A 370 11.69 14.88 -21.69
N THR A 371 12.28 15.71 -20.84
CA THR A 371 13.58 15.38 -20.20
C THR A 371 13.48 14.13 -19.36
N LEU A 372 12.43 14.02 -18.51
CA LEU A 372 12.20 12.82 -17.70
C LEU A 372 11.96 11.59 -18.57
N ARG A 373 11.11 11.71 -19.60
CA ARG A 373 10.82 10.60 -20.50
C ARG A 373 12.08 10.10 -21.21
N HIS A 374 12.87 11.00 -21.76
CA HIS A 374 14.13 10.66 -22.43
C HIS A 374 15.07 9.93 -21.47
N LEU A 375 15.25 10.46 -20.26
CA LEU A 375 16.06 9.84 -19.22
C LEU A 375 15.58 8.44 -18.85
N LEU A 376 14.27 8.28 -18.58
CA LEU A 376 13.69 7.02 -18.11
C LEU A 376 13.74 5.94 -19.20
N VAL A 377 13.44 6.29 -20.45
CA VAL A 377 13.45 5.35 -21.57
C VAL A 377 14.87 4.98 -21.99
N GLU A 378 15.74 5.97 -22.23
CA GLU A 378 17.06 5.68 -22.83
C GLU A 378 18.10 5.23 -21.82
N ARG A 379 18.08 5.80 -20.61
CA ARG A 379 19.07 5.42 -19.58
C ARG A 379 18.62 4.26 -18.72
N TYR A 380 17.34 4.16 -18.40
CA TYR A 380 16.81 3.18 -17.46
C TYR A 380 15.93 2.10 -18.10
N GLY A 381 15.59 2.21 -19.38
CA GLY A 381 14.86 1.20 -20.13
C GLY A 381 13.38 1.04 -19.73
N TRP A 382 12.75 2.12 -19.33
CA TRP A 382 11.32 2.11 -18.94
C TRP A 382 10.38 2.09 -20.14
#